data_dc70c96da51c8a5052b7d1066cf05f7b
#
_entry.id   dc70c96da51c8a5052b7d1066cf05f7b
#
_cell.length_a   1.000
_cell.length_b   1.000
_cell.length_c   1.000
_cell.angle_alpha   90.00
_cell.angle_beta   90.00
_cell.angle_gamma   90.00
#
_symmetry.space_group_name_H-M   'P 1'
#
loop_
_entity.id
_entity.type
_entity.pdbx_description
1 polymer ?
#
loop_
_entity_poly.entity_id
_entity_poly.type
_entity_poly.pdbx_seq_one_letter_code
_entity_poly.pdbx_strand_id
1 'polypeptide(L)'
;MKALTYIEHGKFALTDKPKPVILDPRDAVVRVTLGSICTSDLHIKHGSVPRAVPGITVGHEMVGVVEDVGAGVTTVKRGDRVTVNVETFCGECFFCQRGFVNNCTDASGGWALGCRIDGGQAEFVRVPYADQGLNKIPDCVTDEQALLVGDVLATGFWAARISEITEDDTVLIIGAGPTGLCTLMCVLLKNPKRVIVCEKDSARIAFVHEHYPEVLTCEPVECKAFTVSNSDHGGADVVLEVAGAKDTFRLAWECARPNAIVTVVALYDEAQTLPLPEMYGKNLTFKTGGVDGCDCAEILSLIEAGKIDTTPLITHRYRLEDIEEAYHLFENKLDGVIKVAIE
;
A
#
# COMPACT_ATOMS: atom_id res chain seq x y z
N MET A 1 -22.25 10.48 12.36
CA MET A 1 -21.60 9.24 11.96
C MET A 1 -20.45 8.90 12.90
N LYS A 2 -20.18 7.62 13.11
CA LYS A 2 -18.98 7.18 13.83
C LYS A 2 -17.75 7.31 12.93
N ALA A 3 -16.62 7.72 13.53
CA ALA A 3 -15.36 7.91 12.82
C ALA A 3 -14.18 7.79 13.78
N LEU A 4 -13.12 7.06 13.38
CA LEU A 4 -11.87 7.03 14.13
C LEU A 4 -11.09 8.31 13.85
N THR A 5 -10.86 9.11 14.89
CA THR A 5 -10.27 10.44 14.77
C THR A 5 -8.86 10.47 15.35
N TYR A 6 -7.93 11.10 14.64
CA TYR A 6 -6.61 11.45 15.15
C TYR A 6 -6.74 12.62 16.12
N ILE A 7 -6.65 12.35 17.41
CA ILE A 7 -6.82 13.37 18.45
C ILE A 7 -5.52 14.15 18.66
N GLU A 8 -4.44 13.42 18.89
CA GLU A 8 -3.10 13.97 19.17
C GLU A 8 -2.06 12.86 19.01
N HIS A 9 -0.79 13.22 19.07
CA HIS A 9 0.31 12.26 19.03
C HIS A 9 0.08 11.09 20.00
N GLY A 10 0.17 9.87 19.45
CA GLY A 10 -0.05 8.62 20.18
C GLY A 10 -1.51 8.25 20.38
N LYS A 11 -2.51 9.06 19.93
CA LYS A 11 -3.92 8.83 20.30
C LYS A 11 -4.87 8.95 19.12
N PHE A 12 -5.52 7.83 18.81
CA PHE A 12 -6.76 7.76 18.04
C PHE A 12 -7.93 7.52 18.98
N ALA A 13 -9.11 7.98 18.62
CA ALA A 13 -10.34 7.70 19.36
C ALA A 13 -11.55 7.66 18.44
N LEU A 14 -12.47 6.73 18.70
CA LEU A 14 -13.75 6.69 18.01
C LEU A 14 -14.64 7.86 18.49
N THR A 15 -15.05 8.71 17.56
CA THR A 15 -15.82 9.92 17.85
C THR A 15 -17.07 10.03 16.98
N ASP A 16 -18.00 10.91 17.39
CA ASP A 16 -19.13 11.29 16.55
C ASP A 16 -18.78 12.52 15.71
N LYS A 17 -18.86 12.39 14.39
CA LYS A 17 -18.64 13.47 13.41
C LYS A 17 -19.89 13.70 12.55
N PRO A 18 -20.08 14.89 11.98
CA PRO A 18 -21.12 15.09 10.97
C PRO A 18 -20.86 14.22 9.74
N LYS A 19 -21.93 13.73 9.11
CA LYS A 19 -21.82 13.06 7.80
C LYS A 19 -21.23 14.03 6.78
N PRO A 20 -20.21 13.63 5.97
CA PRO A 20 -19.65 14.50 4.95
C PRO A 20 -20.67 14.85 3.86
N VAL A 21 -20.46 16.01 3.25
CA VAL A 21 -21.28 16.53 2.15
C VAL A 21 -20.40 16.86 0.94
N ILE A 22 -21.00 16.98 -0.23
CA ILE A 22 -20.33 17.46 -1.47
C ILE A 22 -19.89 18.92 -1.23
N LEU A 23 -18.60 19.21 -1.40
CA LEU A 23 -18.00 20.54 -1.28
C LEU A 23 -17.59 21.11 -2.63
N ASP A 24 -17.22 20.26 -3.59
CA ASP A 24 -16.85 20.62 -4.97
C ASP A 24 -17.70 19.78 -5.95
N PRO A 25 -18.09 20.31 -7.12
CA PRO A 25 -18.82 19.52 -8.11
C PRO A 25 -18.16 18.20 -8.53
N ARG A 26 -16.88 18.04 -8.30
CA ARG A 26 -16.10 16.82 -8.63
C ARG A 26 -15.97 15.83 -7.48
N ASP A 27 -16.58 16.11 -6.33
CA ASP A 27 -16.56 15.21 -5.15
C ASP A 27 -17.59 14.09 -5.27
N ALA A 28 -17.32 12.99 -4.56
CA ALA A 28 -18.34 12.02 -4.18
C ALA A 28 -18.33 11.79 -2.68
N VAL A 29 -19.46 11.34 -2.14
CA VAL A 29 -19.58 10.76 -0.80
C VAL A 29 -19.78 9.28 -0.95
N VAL A 30 -18.94 8.49 -0.28
CA VAL A 30 -19.00 7.03 -0.27
C VAL A 30 -19.44 6.57 1.11
N ARG A 31 -20.43 5.70 1.18
CA ARG A 31 -20.76 4.93 2.37
C ARG A 31 -19.78 3.75 2.41
N VAL A 32 -18.91 3.73 3.39
CA VAL A 32 -17.90 2.67 3.56
C VAL A 32 -18.62 1.36 3.92
N THR A 33 -18.31 0.29 3.22
CA THR A 33 -18.80 -1.06 3.52
C THR A 33 -17.72 -1.93 4.14
N LEU A 34 -16.45 -1.67 3.82
CA LEU A 34 -15.31 -2.34 4.38
C LEU A 34 -14.09 -1.41 4.34
N GLY A 35 -13.44 -1.23 5.47
CA GLY A 35 -12.17 -0.52 5.61
C GLY A 35 -11.04 -1.45 6.02
N SER A 36 -9.80 -0.94 6.06
CA SER A 36 -8.65 -1.70 6.58
C SER A 36 -7.73 -0.80 7.39
N ILE A 37 -6.89 -1.41 8.21
CA ILE A 37 -5.80 -0.75 8.94
C ILE A 37 -4.51 -0.91 8.16
N CYS A 38 -3.80 0.20 7.95
CA CYS A 38 -2.49 0.24 7.31
C CYS A 38 -1.39 0.61 8.31
N THR A 39 -0.16 0.18 8.05
CA THR A 39 1.00 0.58 8.85
C THR A 39 1.22 2.10 8.80
N SER A 40 0.87 2.75 7.69
CA SER A 40 0.95 4.22 7.58
C SER A 40 0.00 4.95 8.55
N ASP A 41 -1.10 4.34 8.98
CA ASP A 41 -1.94 4.90 10.06
C ASP A 41 -1.18 4.92 11.39
N LEU A 42 -0.35 3.90 11.66
CA LEU A 42 0.53 3.87 12.84
C LEU A 42 1.62 4.94 12.76
N HIS A 43 2.19 5.17 11.56
CA HIS A 43 3.13 6.28 11.35
C HIS A 43 2.46 7.65 11.63
N ILE A 44 1.19 7.84 11.27
CA ILE A 44 0.41 9.03 11.67
C ILE A 44 0.27 9.08 13.19
N LYS A 45 -0.18 7.97 13.81
CA LYS A 45 -0.37 7.89 15.27
C LYS A 45 0.89 8.27 16.03
N HIS A 46 2.05 7.80 15.57
CA HIS A 46 3.35 8.03 16.23
C HIS A 46 4.11 9.26 15.73
N GLY A 47 3.50 10.10 14.90
CA GLY A 47 4.05 11.40 14.50
C GLY A 47 5.14 11.34 13.43
N SER A 48 5.37 10.18 12.80
CA SER A 48 6.35 10.03 11.70
C SER A 48 5.86 10.63 10.37
N VAL A 49 4.62 11.11 10.32
CA VAL A 49 4.03 11.82 9.17
C VAL A 49 3.75 13.27 9.53
N PRO A 50 4.70 14.20 9.38
CA PRO A 50 4.59 15.58 9.85
C PRO A 50 3.43 16.37 9.21
N ARG A 51 2.92 15.92 8.05
CA ARG A 51 1.79 16.54 7.33
C ARG A 51 0.42 16.10 7.84
N ALA A 52 0.36 15.09 8.71
CA ALA A 52 -0.91 14.64 9.30
C ALA A 52 -1.52 15.70 10.20
N VAL A 53 -2.83 15.90 10.10
CA VAL A 53 -3.54 16.99 10.80
C VAL A 53 -4.40 16.41 11.92
N PRO A 54 -4.20 16.80 13.20
CA PRO A 54 -5.12 16.43 14.27
C PRO A 54 -6.57 16.86 14.01
N GLY A 55 -7.52 16.03 14.43
CA GLY A 55 -8.95 16.24 14.22
C GLY A 55 -9.52 15.58 12.96
N ILE A 56 -8.69 15.06 12.06
CA ILE A 56 -9.17 14.32 10.89
C ILE A 56 -9.63 12.90 11.26
N THR A 57 -10.52 12.35 10.45
CA THR A 57 -10.78 10.90 10.42
C THR A 57 -9.61 10.21 9.75
N VAL A 58 -9.06 9.16 10.35
CA VAL A 58 -7.96 8.38 9.76
C VAL A 58 -8.48 7.31 8.78
N GLY A 59 -7.55 6.56 8.16
CA GLY A 59 -7.84 5.46 7.23
C GLY A 59 -7.89 5.91 5.77
N HIS A 60 -7.24 5.12 4.93
CA HIS A 60 -7.09 5.40 3.50
C HIS A 60 -7.24 4.14 2.64
N GLU A 61 -7.56 3.00 3.24
CA GLU A 61 -7.90 1.76 2.53
C GLU A 61 -9.37 1.43 2.77
N MET A 62 -10.18 1.47 1.73
CA MET A 62 -11.60 1.19 1.85
C MET A 62 -12.27 0.88 0.52
N VAL A 63 -13.37 0.18 0.63
CA VAL A 63 -14.39 0.03 -0.43
C VAL A 63 -15.74 0.47 0.10
N GLY A 64 -16.66 0.76 -0.79
CA GLY A 64 -18.00 1.18 -0.38
C GLY A 64 -18.96 1.38 -1.53
N VAL A 65 -20.09 1.97 -1.20
CA VAL A 65 -21.14 2.30 -2.16
C VAL A 65 -21.26 3.81 -2.27
N VAL A 66 -21.27 4.32 -3.48
CA VAL A 66 -21.46 5.75 -3.76
C VAL A 66 -22.83 6.18 -3.21
N GLU A 67 -22.83 7.09 -2.26
CA GLU A 67 -24.01 7.62 -1.58
C GLU A 67 -24.53 8.89 -2.28
N ASP A 68 -23.59 9.77 -2.72
CA ASP A 68 -23.91 11.01 -3.41
C ASP A 68 -22.74 11.43 -4.31
N VAL A 69 -23.04 12.19 -5.36
CA VAL A 69 -22.03 12.68 -6.32
C VAL A 69 -22.27 14.16 -6.66
N GLY A 70 -21.19 14.91 -6.83
CA GLY A 70 -21.24 16.27 -7.34
C GLY A 70 -21.64 16.31 -8.83
N ALA A 71 -22.15 17.44 -9.26
CA ALA A 71 -22.70 17.59 -10.63
C ALA A 71 -21.63 17.45 -11.76
N GLY A 72 -20.33 17.48 -11.42
CA GLY A 72 -19.22 17.30 -12.35
C GLY A 72 -18.69 15.87 -12.44
N VAL A 73 -19.18 14.94 -11.60
CA VAL A 73 -18.75 13.55 -11.60
C VAL A 73 -19.41 12.79 -12.75
N THR A 74 -18.63 12.03 -13.52
CA THR A 74 -19.07 11.38 -14.75
C THR A 74 -18.83 9.87 -14.78
N THR A 75 -17.87 9.34 -14.02
CA THR A 75 -17.44 7.94 -14.09
C THR A 75 -18.26 7.02 -13.18
N VAL A 76 -18.79 7.57 -12.08
CA VAL A 76 -19.57 6.83 -11.07
C VAL A 76 -20.90 7.53 -10.78
N LYS A 77 -21.86 6.77 -10.25
CA LYS A 77 -23.17 7.28 -9.84
C LYS A 77 -23.60 6.65 -8.50
N ARG A 78 -24.60 7.25 -7.86
CA ARG A 78 -25.21 6.71 -6.64
C ARG A 78 -25.57 5.22 -6.83
N GLY A 79 -25.17 4.41 -5.86
CA GLY A 79 -25.38 2.96 -5.83
C GLY A 79 -24.26 2.13 -6.45
N ASP A 80 -23.29 2.73 -7.15
CA ASP A 80 -22.12 2.00 -7.66
C ASP A 80 -21.24 1.55 -6.51
N ARG A 81 -20.76 0.29 -6.57
CA ARG A 81 -19.70 -0.23 -5.66
C ARG A 81 -18.35 0.25 -6.16
N VAL A 82 -17.52 0.76 -5.26
CA VAL A 82 -16.26 1.37 -5.62
C VAL A 82 -15.14 1.02 -4.63
N THR A 83 -13.92 0.88 -5.13
CA THR A 83 -12.71 1.02 -4.32
C THR A 83 -12.25 2.48 -4.38
N VAL A 84 -11.72 2.96 -3.25
CA VAL A 84 -11.22 4.33 -3.09
C VAL A 84 -9.71 4.31 -3.21
N ASN A 85 -9.16 5.14 -4.10
CA ASN A 85 -7.73 5.33 -4.24
C ASN A 85 -7.18 6.09 -3.02
N VAL A 86 -6.06 5.65 -2.46
CA VAL A 86 -5.35 6.33 -1.36
C VAL A 86 -4.98 7.75 -1.75
N GLU A 87 -4.69 7.96 -3.02
CA GLU A 87 -4.35 9.26 -3.55
C GLU A 87 -5.53 9.90 -4.25
N THR A 88 -5.80 11.13 -3.87
CA THR A 88 -6.68 12.02 -4.61
C THR A 88 -5.85 12.92 -5.51
N PHE A 89 -6.29 13.18 -6.74
CA PHE A 89 -5.51 14.01 -7.67
C PHE A 89 -6.38 14.70 -8.71
N CYS A 90 -5.96 15.90 -9.09
CA CYS A 90 -6.78 16.77 -9.95
C CYS A 90 -6.87 16.29 -11.42
N GLY A 91 -5.94 15.45 -11.91
CA GLY A 91 -5.87 14.99 -13.28
C GLY A 91 -5.31 16.04 -14.27
N GLU A 92 -5.13 17.31 -13.89
CA GLU A 92 -4.85 18.43 -14.79
C GLU A 92 -3.44 19.02 -14.65
N CYS A 93 -2.82 18.93 -13.45
CA CYS A 93 -1.51 19.55 -13.21
C CYS A 93 -0.38 18.82 -13.95
N PHE A 94 0.80 19.46 -13.97
CA PHE A 94 2.00 18.92 -14.62
C PHE A 94 2.31 17.48 -14.24
N PHE A 95 2.19 17.15 -12.94
CA PHE A 95 2.50 15.83 -12.42
C PHE A 95 1.43 14.80 -12.79
N CYS A 96 0.15 15.14 -12.60
CA CYS A 96 -0.97 14.24 -12.94
C CYS A 96 -0.97 13.86 -14.43
N GLN A 97 -0.70 14.82 -15.32
CA GLN A 97 -0.62 14.60 -16.76
C GLN A 97 0.51 13.64 -17.20
N ARG A 98 1.41 13.30 -16.28
CA ARG A 98 2.54 12.38 -16.49
C ARG A 98 2.46 11.10 -15.65
N GLY A 99 1.34 10.88 -14.96
CA GLY A 99 1.14 9.74 -14.09
C GLY A 99 1.86 9.82 -12.74
N PHE A 100 2.41 10.97 -12.36
CA PHE A 100 3.04 11.22 -11.05
C PHE A 100 2.01 11.78 -10.08
N VAL A 101 0.92 11.04 -9.86
CA VAL A 101 -0.26 11.54 -9.16
C VAL A 101 -0.03 11.80 -7.67
N ASN A 102 0.91 11.08 -7.05
CA ASN A 102 1.34 11.36 -5.67
C ASN A 102 1.90 12.78 -5.48
N ASN A 103 2.42 13.38 -6.55
CA ASN A 103 2.96 14.73 -6.55
C ASN A 103 1.96 15.78 -7.05
N CYS A 104 0.67 15.49 -7.07
CA CYS A 104 -0.37 16.43 -7.43
C CYS A 104 -0.24 17.74 -6.64
N THR A 105 -0.28 18.88 -7.34
CA THR A 105 -0.07 20.21 -6.72
C THR A 105 -1.33 20.80 -6.09
N ASP A 106 -2.46 20.13 -6.20
CA ASP A 106 -3.69 20.54 -5.52
C ASP A 106 -3.58 20.35 -4.00
N ALA A 107 -4.28 21.19 -3.23
CA ALA A 107 -4.27 21.11 -1.78
C ALA A 107 -4.81 19.78 -1.23
N SER A 108 -5.74 19.15 -1.96
CA SER A 108 -6.29 17.81 -1.67
C SER A 108 -5.58 16.72 -2.45
N GLY A 109 -4.44 16.99 -3.11
CA GLY A 109 -3.74 16.06 -3.98
C GLY A 109 -2.74 15.15 -3.27
N GLY A 110 -2.38 14.02 -3.87
CA GLY A 110 -1.51 12.98 -3.31
C GLY A 110 -2.18 12.25 -2.14
N TRP A 111 -1.40 11.66 -1.24
CA TRP A 111 -1.96 11.04 -0.03
C TRP A 111 -2.57 12.10 0.90
N ALA A 112 -3.84 12.40 0.68
CA ALA A 112 -4.61 13.35 1.48
C ALA A 112 -5.63 12.68 2.40
N LEU A 113 -6.36 11.65 1.90
CA LEU A 113 -7.34 10.89 2.68
C LEU A 113 -6.68 10.24 3.91
N GLY A 114 -7.30 10.43 5.06
CA GLY A 114 -6.81 9.88 6.34
C GLY A 114 -5.51 10.50 6.85
N CYS A 115 -5.00 11.54 6.17
CA CYS A 115 -3.75 12.23 6.53
C CYS A 115 -3.93 13.74 6.69
N ARG A 116 -4.47 14.44 5.68
CA ARG A 116 -4.70 15.90 5.67
C ARG A 116 -6.17 16.26 5.58
N ILE A 117 -7.00 15.35 5.09
CA ILE A 117 -8.45 15.44 5.04
C ILE A 117 -9.03 14.15 5.64
N ASP A 118 -10.32 14.18 5.99
CA ASP A 118 -11.02 13.03 6.56
C ASP A 118 -10.90 11.80 5.66
N GLY A 119 -10.55 10.66 6.26
CA GLY A 119 -10.40 9.35 5.63
C GLY A 119 -11.60 8.44 5.87
N GLY A 120 -11.41 7.14 5.66
CA GLY A 120 -12.46 6.15 5.54
C GLY A 120 -12.59 5.15 6.70
N GLN A 121 -11.89 5.31 7.81
CA GLN A 121 -12.22 4.55 9.03
C GLN A 121 -13.42 5.24 9.74
N ALA A 122 -14.53 5.24 9.02
CA ALA A 122 -15.80 5.86 9.37
C ALA A 122 -16.94 5.26 8.54
N GLU A 123 -18.19 5.57 8.91
CA GLU A 123 -19.36 5.13 8.13
C GLU A 123 -19.43 5.77 6.73
N PHE A 124 -18.89 7.00 6.55
CA PHE A 124 -18.88 7.73 5.27
C PHE A 124 -17.59 8.51 5.09
N VAL A 125 -17.16 8.64 3.85
CA VAL A 125 -16.00 9.44 3.45
C VAL A 125 -16.34 10.31 2.23
N ARG A 126 -15.83 11.55 2.20
CA ARG A 126 -15.85 12.41 1.02
C ARG A 126 -14.56 12.18 0.23
N VAL A 127 -14.70 11.86 -1.03
CA VAL A 127 -13.58 11.65 -1.97
C VAL A 127 -13.53 12.79 -2.95
N PRO A 128 -12.52 13.69 -2.86
CA PRO A 128 -12.27 14.70 -3.86
C PRO A 128 -11.89 14.08 -5.21
N TYR A 129 -12.21 14.79 -6.31
CA TYR A 129 -11.87 14.34 -7.66
C TYR A 129 -12.33 12.90 -7.93
N ALA A 130 -13.62 12.64 -7.68
CA ALA A 130 -14.20 11.30 -7.69
C ALA A 130 -13.93 10.52 -8.99
N ASP A 131 -13.89 11.20 -10.15
CA ASP A 131 -13.58 10.55 -11.43
C ASP A 131 -12.14 10.00 -11.50
N GLN A 132 -11.26 10.45 -10.62
CA GLN A 132 -9.87 9.98 -10.48
C GLN A 132 -9.70 9.07 -9.25
N GLY A 133 -10.42 9.38 -8.17
CA GLY A 133 -10.27 8.73 -6.87
C GLY A 133 -11.11 7.47 -6.69
N LEU A 134 -12.09 7.19 -7.56
CA LEU A 134 -13.00 6.06 -7.45
C LEU A 134 -12.89 5.14 -8.65
N ASN A 135 -12.83 3.83 -8.38
CA ASN A 135 -12.87 2.81 -9.41
C ASN A 135 -14.01 1.84 -9.13
N LYS A 136 -14.88 1.62 -10.14
CA LYS A 136 -16.01 0.68 -10.00
C LYS A 136 -15.51 -0.74 -9.82
N ILE A 137 -16.04 -1.42 -8.81
CA ILE A 137 -15.76 -2.82 -8.56
C ILE A 137 -16.64 -3.64 -9.52
N PRO A 138 -16.07 -4.56 -10.34
CA PRO A 138 -16.84 -5.48 -11.14
C PRO A 138 -17.81 -6.32 -10.30
N ASP A 139 -18.99 -6.68 -10.86
CA ASP A 139 -20.04 -7.40 -10.12
C ASP A 139 -19.58 -8.76 -9.57
N CYS A 140 -18.63 -9.42 -10.26
CA CYS A 140 -18.06 -10.71 -9.85
C CYS A 140 -16.94 -10.58 -8.80
N VAL A 141 -16.45 -9.37 -8.50
CA VAL A 141 -15.42 -9.11 -7.51
C VAL A 141 -16.06 -8.72 -6.18
N THR A 142 -15.66 -9.37 -5.09
CA THR A 142 -16.18 -9.07 -3.75
C THR A 142 -15.53 -7.81 -3.15
N ASP A 143 -16.12 -7.24 -2.11
CA ASP A 143 -15.55 -6.11 -1.37
C ASP A 143 -14.19 -6.47 -0.75
N GLU A 144 -14.04 -7.71 -0.24
CA GLU A 144 -12.77 -8.18 0.32
C GLU A 144 -11.67 -8.28 -0.73
N GLN A 145 -11.98 -8.80 -1.93
CA GLN A 145 -11.02 -8.85 -3.03
C GLN A 145 -10.58 -7.45 -3.49
N ALA A 146 -11.48 -6.46 -3.41
CA ALA A 146 -11.21 -5.09 -3.82
C ALA A 146 -10.62 -4.20 -2.70
N LEU A 147 -10.68 -4.62 -1.43
CA LEU A 147 -10.33 -3.79 -0.27
C LEU A 147 -8.93 -3.18 -0.35
N LEU A 148 -7.96 -3.98 -0.77
CA LEU A 148 -6.54 -3.58 -0.78
C LEU A 148 -6.10 -2.90 -2.09
N VAL A 149 -6.99 -2.79 -3.09
CA VAL A 149 -6.66 -2.23 -4.42
C VAL A 149 -6.23 -0.78 -4.35
N GLY A 150 -6.89 0.02 -3.50
CA GLY A 150 -6.69 1.48 -3.47
C GLY A 150 -5.35 1.92 -2.91
N ASP A 151 -4.63 1.08 -2.13
CA ASP A 151 -3.38 1.43 -1.49
C ASP A 151 -2.34 0.34 -1.59
N VAL A 152 -2.36 -0.66 -0.68
CA VAL A 152 -1.21 -1.56 -0.51
C VAL A 152 -0.99 -2.46 -1.74
N LEU A 153 -2.05 -2.86 -2.44
CA LEU A 153 -1.90 -3.61 -3.69
C LEU A 153 -1.46 -2.69 -4.84
N ALA A 154 -2.00 -1.46 -4.95
CA ALA A 154 -1.52 -0.45 -5.89
C ALA A 154 -0.03 -0.12 -5.64
N THR A 155 0.38 -0.04 -4.38
CA THR A 155 1.78 0.17 -3.99
C THR A 155 2.68 -0.97 -4.49
N GLY A 156 2.27 -2.22 -4.29
CA GLY A 156 3.01 -3.39 -4.81
C GLY A 156 3.07 -3.41 -6.34
N PHE A 157 1.97 -3.07 -7.00
CA PHE A 157 1.88 -3.01 -8.46
C PHE A 157 2.79 -1.92 -9.04
N TRP A 158 2.73 -0.71 -8.48
CA TRP A 158 3.62 0.39 -8.81
C TRP A 158 5.10 0.03 -8.60
N ALA A 159 5.44 -0.56 -7.45
CA ALA A 159 6.79 -0.98 -7.12
C ALA A 159 7.35 -1.99 -8.13
N ALA A 160 6.56 -3.02 -8.50
CA ALA A 160 6.93 -4.00 -9.52
C ALA A 160 7.09 -3.35 -10.90
N ARG A 161 6.21 -2.39 -11.26
CA ARG A 161 6.26 -1.66 -12.54
C ARG A 161 7.53 -0.82 -12.67
N ILE A 162 7.85 0.01 -11.66
CA ILE A 162 9.02 0.89 -11.73
C ILE A 162 10.34 0.13 -11.61
N SER A 163 10.33 -1.10 -11.10
CA SER A 163 11.51 -1.94 -10.95
C SER A 163 11.99 -2.61 -12.24
N GLU A 164 11.26 -2.43 -13.35
CA GLU A 164 11.65 -2.89 -14.69
C GLU A 164 11.99 -4.40 -14.76
N ILE A 165 11.27 -5.20 -13.96
CA ILE A 165 11.49 -6.64 -13.82
C ILE A 165 11.29 -7.37 -15.15
N THR A 166 12.23 -8.26 -15.49
CA THR A 166 12.20 -9.14 -16.67
C THR A 166 12.15 -10.62 -16.28
N GLU A 167 11.89 -11.49 -17.26
CA GLU A 167 11.81 -12.95 -17.06
C GLU A 167 13.17 -13.59 -16.69
N ASP A 168 14.29 -12.92 -16.96
CA ASP A 168 15.63 -13.41 -16.64
C ASP A 168 16.09 -13.04 -15.22
N ASP A 169 15.35 -12.17 -14.52
CA ASP A 169 15.79 -11.59 -13.26
C ASP A 169 15.64 -12.54 -12.06
N THR A 170 16.60 -12.45 -11.14
CA THR A 170 16.44 -12.85 -9.75
C THR A 170 15.98 -11.62 -8.95
N VAL A 171 14.77 -11.69 -8.39
CA VAL A 171 14.16 -10.61 -7.61
C VAL A 171 14.23 -10.93 -6.12
N LEU A 172 14.76 -10.02 -5.32
CA LEU A 172 14.73 -10.08 -3.86
C LEU A 172 13.69 -9.10 -3.31
N ILE A 173 12.78 -9.59 -2.47
CA ILE A 173 11.83 -8.77 -1.71
C ILE A 173 12.23 -8.83 -0.23
N ILE A 174 12.49 -7.68 0.40
CA ILE A 174 12.84 -7.61 1.82
C ILE A 174 11.61 -7.17 2.60
N GLY A 175 11.04 -8.10 3.36
CA GLY A 175 9.82 -7.99 4.14
C GLY A 175 8.62 -8.72 3.52
N ALA A 176 7.93 -9.54 4.33
CA ALA A 176 6.67 -10.21 4.01
C ALA A 176 5.51 -9.67 4.85
N GLY A 177 5.50 -8.38 5.13
CA GLY A 177 4.32 -7.68 5.64
C GLY A 177 3.25 -7.51 4.56
N PRO A 178 2.11 -6.88 4.86
CA PRO A 178 1.03 -6.70 3.87
C PRO A 178 1.53 -6.12 2.54
N THR A 179 2.33 -5.06 2.58
CA THR A 179 2.92 -4.44 1.38
C THR A 179 3.86 -5.40 0.66
N GLY A 180 4.68 -6.15 1.40
CA GLY A 180 5.60 -7.14 0.82
C GLY A 180 4.87 -8.29 0.12
N LEU A 181 3.79 -8.80 0.70
CA LEU A 181 2.98 -9.85 0.10
C LEU A 181 2.22 -9.35 -1.14
N CYS A 182 1.67 -8.12 -1.10
CA CYS A 182 1.09 -7.49 -2.29
C CYS A 182 2.16 -7.24 -3.39
N THR A 183 3.37 -6.82 -2.99
CA THR A 183 4.50 -6.68 -3.91
C THR A 183 4.88 -8.02 -4.54
N LEU A 184 4.92 -9.10 -3.74
CA LEU A 184 5.19 -10.46 -4.22
C LEU A 184 4.19 -10.89 -5.30
N MET A 185 2.88 -10.70 -5.05
CA MET A 185 1.83 -10.99 -6.05
C MET A 185 2.09 -10.25 -7.36
N CYS A 186 2.44 -8.98 -7.29
CA CYS A 186 2.68 -8.14 -8.48
C CYS A 186 4.00 -8.48 -9.19
N VAL A 187 5.04 -8.87 -8.45
CA VAL A 187 6.31 -9.36 -8.99
C VAL A 187 6.10 -10.66 -9.76
N LEU A 188 5.32 -11.59 -9.22
CA LEU A 188 5.02 -12.87 -9.88
C LEU A 188 4.27 -12.69 -11.21
N LEU A 189 3.47 -11.62 -11.38
CA LEU A 189 2.86 -11.29 -12.68
C LEU A 189 3.90 -10.96 -13.78
N LYS A 190 5.12 -10.58 -13.40
CA LYS A 190 6.23 -10.31 -14.34
C LYS A 190 6.97 -11.58 -14.75
N ASN A 191 6.64 -12.72 -14.11
CA ASN A 191 7.22 -14.03 -14.39
C ASN A 191 8.78 -14.06 -14.34
N PRO A 192 9.39 -13.48 -13.27
CA PRO A 192 10.85 -13.47 -13.17
C PRO A 192 11.41 -14.90 -13.01
N LYS A 193 12.67 -15.09 -13.36
CA LYS A 193 13.36 -16.38 -13.26
C LYS A 193 13.34 -16.94 -11.84
N ARG A 194 13.46 -16.05 -10.83
CA ARG A 194 13.51 -16.45 -9.42
C ARG A 194 13.03 -15.31 -8.51
N VAL A 195 12.28 -15.67 -7.50
CA VAL A 195 11.88 -14.74 -6.43
C VAL A 195 12.40 -15.24 -5.09
N ILE A 196 13.01 -14.35 -4.33
CA ILE A 196 13.48 -14.59 -2.96
C ILE A 196 12.75 -13.58 -2.05
N VAL A 197 12.20 -14.07 -0.94
CA VAL A 197 11.59 -13.23 0.10
C VAL A 197 12.44 -13.34 1.37
N CYS A 198 12.94 -12.21 1.85
CA CYS A 198 13.66 -12.11 3.12
C CYS A 198 12.70 -11.65 4.22
N GLU A 199 12.46 -12.49 5.21
CA GLU A 199 11.56 -12.21 6.32
C GLU A 199 12.11 -12.83 7.62
N LYS A 200 11.82 -12.20 8.77
CA LYS A 200 12.26 -12.69 10.10
C LYS A 200 11.14 -13.40 10.87
N ASP A 201 9.89 -13.13 10.52
CA ASP A 201 8.72 -13.70 11.19
C ASP A 201 8.41 -15.07 10.60
N SER A 202 8.49 -16.11 11.43
CA SER A 202 8.29 -17.49 10.99
C SER A 202 6.86 -17.77 10.49
N ALA A 203 5.85 -17.08 11.02
CA ALA A 203 4.47 -17.26 10.58
C ALA A 203 4.28 -16.67 9.17
N ARG A 204 4.93 -15.55 8.86
CA ARG A 204 4.92 -14.95 7.52
C ARG A 204 5.72 -15.76 6.52
N ILE A 205 6.85 -16.34 6.93
CA ILE A 205 7.61 -17.30 6.11
C ILE A 205 6.73 -18.52 5.79
N ALA A 206 6.03 -19.08 6.79
CA ALA A 206 5.09 -20.18 6.57
C ALA A 206 3.96 -19.80 5.62
N PHE A 207 3.40 -18.61 5.73
CA PHE A 207 2.40 -18.08 4.79
C PHE A 207 2.93 -18.05 3.36
N VAL A 208 4.15 -17.55 3.15
CA VAL A 208 4.78 -17.54 1.80
C VAL A 208 4.91 -18.95 1.26
N HIS A 209 5.40 -19.91 2.05
CA HIS A 209 5.55 -21.31 1.62
C HIS A 209 4.22 -21.97 1.28
N GLU A 210 3.15 -21.66 2.03
CA GLU A 210 1.82 -22.21 1.82
C GLU A 210 1.18 -21.72 0.53
N HIS A 211 1.30 -20.41 0.26
CA HIS A 211 0.60 -19.78 -0.85
C HIS A 211 1.47 -19.64 -2.13
N TYR A 212 2.79 -19.65 -1.99
CA TYR A 212 3.75 -19.45 -3.08
C TYR A 212 4.92 -20.44 -2.96
N PRO A 213 4.69 -21.75 -3.14
CA PRO A 213 5.69 -22.81 -2.91
C PRO A 213 6.92 -22.70 -3.81
N GLU A 214 6.84 -21.97 -4.92
CA GLU A 214 7.96 -21.72 -5.84
C GLU A 214 8.90 -20.59 -5.38
N VAL A 215 8.47 -19.80 -4.39
CA VAL A 215 9.23 -18.66 -3.88
C VAL A 215 10.22 -19.13 -2.82
N LEU A 216 11.48 -18.72 -2.97
CA LEU A 216 12.51 -18.99 -1.98
C LEU A 216 12.40 -18.02 -0.81
N THR A 217 12.66 -18.48 0.41
CA THR A 217 12.67 -17.63 1.59
C THR A 217 13.99 -17.72 2.33
N CYS A 218 14.38 -16.64 3.01
CA CYS A 218 15.54 -16.61 3.89
C CYS A 218 15.33 -15.64 5.07
N GLU A 219 16.10 -15.82 6.13
CA GLU A 219 16.15 -14.85 7.22
C GLU A 219 17.18 -13.71 6.93
N PRO A 220 17.03 -12.53 7.55
CA PRO A 220 17.92 -11.39 7.31
C PRO A 220 19.41 -11.69 7.56
N VAL A 221 19.73 -12.55 8.53
CA VAL A 221 21.10 -12.89 8.91
C VAL A 221 21.85 -13.61 7.79
N GLU A 222 21.17 -14.39 6.98
CA GLU A 222 21.74 -15.15 5.87
C GLU A 222 21.41 -14.57 4.49
N CYS A 223 20.55 -13.57 4.41
CA CYS A 223 19.94 -13.06 3.17
C CYS A 223 20.97 -12.76 2.09
N LYS A 224 22.09 -12.10 2.42
CA LYS A 224 23.15 -11.77 1.46
C LYS A 224 23.79 -13.03 0.87
N ALA A 225 24.21 -13.96 1.72
CA ALA A 225 24.85 -15.20 1.26
C ALA A 225 23.86 -16.08 0.48
N PHE A 226 22.63 -16.16 0.97
CA PHE A 226 21.55 -16.90 0.32
C PHE A 226 21.23 -16.34 -1.07
N THR A 227 21.08 -15.01 -1.20
CA THR A 227 20.81 -14.33 -2.49
C THR A 227 21.95 -14.56 -3.46
N VAL A 228 23.21 -14.44 -3.04
CA VAL A 228 24.39 -14.72 -3.88
C VAL A 228 24.40 -16.16 -4.39
N SER A 229 24.07 -17.12 -3.53
CA SER A 229 24.06 -18.56 -3.89
C SER A 229 22.89 -18.93 -4.80
N ASN A 230 21.80 -18.16 -4.76
CA ASN A 230 20.59 -18.39 -5.54
C ASN A 230 20.39 -17.37 -6.67
N SER A 231 21.45 -16.72 -7.13
CA SER A 231 21.43 -15.78 -8.26
C SER A 231 22.52 -16.14 -9.26
N ASP A 232 22.36 -15.69 -10.51
CA ASP A 232 23.31 -16.05 -11.57
C ASP A 232 24.52 -15.09 -11.62
N HIS A 233 24.42 -13.91 -11.00
CA HIS A 233 25.37 -12.81 -11.14
C HIS A 233 25.89 -12.27 -9.80
N GLY A 234 25.89 -13.11 -8.74
CA GLY A 234 26.45 -12.77 -7.43
C GLY A 234 25.64 -11.74 -6.64
N GLY A 235 24.33 -11.72 -6.82
CA GLY A 235 23.34 -10.89 -6.15
C GLY A 235 22.07 -10.75 -6.98
N ALA A 236 21.03 -10.17 -6.39
CA ALA A 236 19.76 -9.97 -7.07
C ALA A 236 19.87 -8.90 -8.18
N ASP A 237 19.15 -9.12 -9.28
CA ASP A 237 19.01 -8.18 -10.39
C ASP A 237 18.12 -7.00 -10.00
N VAL A 238 17.08 -7.29 -9.22
CA VAL A 238 16.15 -6.32 -8.66
C VAL A 238 15.97 -6.59 -7.17
N VAL A 239 16.04 -5.54 -6.35
CA VAL A 239 15.73 -5.61 -4.92
C VAL A 239 14.62 -4.65 -4.59
N LEU A 240 13.55 -5.15 -3.97
CA LEU A 240 12.43 -4.36 -3.46
C LEU A 240 12.49 -4.32 -1.93
N GLU A 241 12.77 -3.16 -1.37
CA GLU A 241 12.79 -2.94 0.07
C GLU A 241 11.41 -2.44 0.53
N VAL A 242 10.69 -3.27 1.27
CA VAL A 242 9.30 -3.03 1.68
C VAL A 242 9.10 -3.21 3.20
N ALA A 243 10.18 -3.34 3.97
CA ALA A 243 10.14 -3.56 5.41
C ALA A 243 10.33 -2.29 6.25
N GLY A 244 11.14 -1.32 5.80
CA GLY A 244 11.39 -0.06 6.48
C GLY A 244 12.11 -0.18 7.83
N ALA A 245 12.77 -1.30 8.11
CA ALA A 245 13.50 -1.46 9.37
C ALA A 245 14.91 -0.86 9.28
N LYS A 246 15.53 -0.61 10.44
CA LYS A 246 16.79 0.13 10.57
C LYS A 246 17.91 -0.29 9.59
N ASP A 247 18.07 -1.61 9.35
CA ASP A 247 19.19 -2.13 8.56
C ASP A 247 18.75 -2.65 7.17
N THR A 248 17.47 -2.55 6.82
CA THR A 248 16.94 -3.17 5.59
C THR A 248 17.35 -2.43 4.33
N PHE A 249 17.52 -1.10 4.38
CA PHE A 249 18.09 -0.34 3.26
C PHE A 249 19.53 -0.77 2.95
N ARG A 250 20.35 -0.97 4.01
CA ARG A 250 21.71 -1.48 3.84
C ARG A 250 21.70 -2.88 3.23
N LEU A 251 20.89 -3.77 3.79
CA LEU A 251 20.74 -5.13 3.29
C LEU A 251 20.32 -5.14 1.81
N ALA A 252 19.42 -4.25 1.41
CA ALA A 252 18.94 -4.16 0.04
C ALA A 252 20.09 -3.92 -0.96
N TRP A 253 20.88 -2.87 -0.76
CA TRP A 253 21.98 -2.58 -1.69
C TRP A 253 23.15 -3.55 -1.57
N GLU A 254 23.36 -4.20 -0.41
CA GLU A 254 24.37 -5.24 -0.26
C GLU A 254 24.03 -6.51 -1.02
N CYS A 255 22.74 -6.91 -1.06
CA CYS A 255 22.25 -8.07 -1.80
C CYS A 255 22.15 -7.86 -3.32
N ALA A 256 22.13 -6.60 -3.76
CA ALA A 256 22.05 -6.24 -5.16
C ALA A 256 23.37 -6.55 -5.90
N ARG A 257 23.31 -7.16 -7.10
CA ARG A 257 24.47 -7.30 -7.97
C ARG A 257 24.92 -5.94 -8.52
N PRO A 258 26.12 -5.82 -9.13
CA PRO A 258 26.45 -4.63 -9.91
C PRO A 258 25.42 -4.35 -11.03
N ASN A 259 25.10 -3.08 -11.25
CA ASN A 259 24.08 -2.57 -12.18
C ASN A 259 22.65 -3.05 -11.88
N ALA A 260 22.35 -3.42 -10.64
CA ALA A 260 21.00 -3.78 -10.22
C ALA A 260 20.12 -2.55 -9.96
N ILE A 261 18.80 -2.79 -9.94
CA ILE A 261 17.82 -1.81 -9.49
C ILE A 261 17.46 -2.10 -8.02
N VAL A 262 17.50 -1.07 -7.17
CA VAL A 262 17.04 -1.13 -5.78
C VAL A 262 15.86 -0.19 -5.62
N THR A 263 14.67 -0.74 -5.42
CA THR A 263 13.44 0.01 -5.23
C THR A 263 13.09 0.04 -3.75
N VAL A 264 13.06 1.25 -3.17
CA VAL A 264 12.74 1.48 -1.76
C VAL A 264 11.30 1.99 -1.67
N VAL A 265 10.41 1.16 -1.15
CA VAL A 265 8.97 1.41 -1.04
C VAL A 265 8.57 1.78 0.39
N ALA A 266 9.25 1.20 1.37
CA ALA A 266 8.91 1.38 2.76
C ALA A 266 9.15 2.80 3.26
N LEU A 267 8.32 3.24 4.22
CA LEU A 267 8.55 4.45 5.01
C LEU A 267 9.58 4.15 6.10
N TYR A 268 10.54 5.07 6.26
CA TYR A 268 11.54 5.02 7.32
C TYR A 268 11.31 6.14 8.32
N ASP A 269 11.43 5.81 9.60
CA ASP A 269 11.34 6.81 10.69
C ASP A 269 12.65 7.61 10.86
N GLU A 270 13.77 7.06 10.38
CA GLU A 270 15.10 7.66 10.51
C GLU A 270 15.78 7.81 9.14
N ALA A 271 16.68 8.79 9.04
CA ALA A 271 17.50 9.00 7.84
C ALA A 271 18.36 7.76 7.53
N GLN A 272 18.39 7.38 6.27
CA GLN A 272 19.23 6.28 5.76
C GLN A 272 20.47 6.83 5.07
N THR A 273 21.59 6.10 5.18
CA THR A 273 22.88 6.53 4.63
C THR A 273 23.21 5.77 3.35
N LEU A 274 23.62 6.50 2.31
CA LEU A 274 24.25 5.96 1.11
C LEU A 274 25.78 5.97 1.31
N PRO A 275 26.41 4.83 1.64
CA PRO A 275 27.85 4.79 1.87
C PRO A 275 28.60 4.71 0.53
N LEU A 276 28.69 5.82 -0.19
CA LEU A 276 29.23 5.91 -1.54
C LEU A 276 30.61 5.25 -1.72
N PRO A 277 31.57 5.33 -0.76
CA PRO A 277 32.84 4.63 -0.89
C PRO A 277 32.69 3.10 -0.96
N GLU A 278 31.75 2.51 -0.21
CA GLU A 278 31.47 1.07 -0.19
C GLU A 278 30.72 0.62 -1.45
N MET A 279 29.95 1.51 -2.06
CA MET A 279 29.13 1.25 -3.25
C MET A 279 29.85 1.55 -4.56
N TYR A 280 31.05 2.13 -4.49
CA TYR A 280 31.79 2.50 -5.67
C TYR A 280 32.03 1.29 -6.58
N GLY A 281 31.66 1.41 -7.86
CA GLY A 281 31.75 0.34 -8.84
C GLY A 281 30.55 -0.61 -8.89
N LYS A 282 29.59 -0.53 -7.96
CA LYS A 282 28.32 -1.30 -8.11
C LYS A 282 27.37 -0.70 -9.16
N ASN A 283 27.46 0.59 -9.46
CA ASN A 283 26.63 1.28 -10.47
C ASN A 283 25.13 1.01 -10.28
N LEU A 284 24.63 1.09 -9.03
CA LEU A 284 23.24 0.79 -8.71
C LEU A 284 22.30 1.91 -9.15
N THR A 285 21.10 1.53 -9.57
CA THR A 285 19.99 2.45 -9.77
C THR A 285 19.08 2.39 -8.54
N PHE A 286 18.85 3.52 -7.86
CA PHE A 286 17.89 3.63 -6.77
C PHE A 286 16.60 4.27 -7.27
N LYS A 287 15.47 3.65 -6.92
CA LYS A 287 14.12 4.19 -7.13
C LYS A 287 13.42 4.25 -5.78
N THR A 288 12.84 5.41 -5.46
CA THR A 288 12.15 5.60 -4.18
C THR A 288 11.00 6.57 -4.34
N GLY A 289 9.96 6.41 -3.55
CA GLY A 289 8.80 7.30 -3.57
C GLY A 289 7.59 6.68 -2.91
N GLY A 290 6.50 7.47 -2.89
CA GLY A 290 5.16 6.98 -2.64
C GLY A 290 4.54 6.44 -3.93
N VAL A 291 3.52 5.61 -3.79
CA VAL A 291 2.76 5.09 -4.91
C VAL A 291 2.22 6.22 -5.80
N ASP A 292 2.26 6.01 -7.10
CA ASP A 292 1.42 6.74 -8.05
C ASP A 292 0.21 5.85 -8.36
N GLY A 293 -0.88 6.03 -7.63
CA GLY A 293 -2.04 5.15 -7.56
C GLY A 293 -2.98 5.27 -8.77
N CYS A 294 -2.46 5.32 -9.99
CA CYS A 294 -3.26 5.44 -11.21
C CYS A 294 -3.67 4.10 -11.83
N ASP A 295 -3.25 2.96 -11.27
CA ASP A 295 -3.42 1.63 -11.88
C ASP A 295 -4.58 0.81 -11.29
N CYS A 296 -5.42 1.39 -10.41
CA CYS A 296 -6.47 0.66 -9.70
C CYS A 296 -7.46 -0.07 -10.63
N ALA A 297 -7.80 0.52 -11.78
CA ALA A 297 -8.69 -0.13 -12.77
C ALA A 297 -8.05 -1.38 -13.40
N GLU A 298 -6.74 -1.33 -13.71
CA GLU A 298 -5.99 -2.48 -14.22
C GLU A 298 -5.91 -3.57 -13.18
N ILE A 299 -5.62 -3.22 -11.91
CA ILE A 299 -5.56 -4.17 -10.80
C ILE A 299 -6.90 -4.87 -10.59
N LEU A 300 -8.03 -4.14 -10.62
CA LEU A 300 -9.37 -4.75 -10.56
C LEU A 300 -9.59 -5.74 -11.70
N SER A 301 -9.14 -5.44 -12.91
CA SER A 301 -9.24 -6.37 -14.05
C SER A 301 -8.37 -7.63 -13.85
N LEU A 302 -7.23 -7.53 -13.17
CA LEU A 302 -6.39 -8.68 -12.83
C LEU A 302 -7.06 -9.56 -11.75
N ILE A 303 -7.75 -8.95 -10.79
CA ILE A 303 -8.55 -9.67 -9.78
C ILE A 303 -9.74 -10.36 -10.46
N GLU A 304 -10.49 -9.66 -11.32
CA GLU A 304 -11.59 -10.23 -12.10
C GLU A 304 -11.15 -11.44 -12.94
N ALA A 305 -9.94 -11.38 -13.51
CA ALA A 305 -9.34 -12.47 -14.26
C ALA A 305 -8.77 -13.60 -13.38
N GLY A 306 -8.89 -13.52 -12.05
CA GLY A 306 -8.35 -14.50 -11.09
C GLY A 306 -6.82 -14.58 -11.06
N LYS A 307 -6.12 -13.53 -11.49
CA LYS A 307 -4.65 -13.48 -11.49
C LYS A 307 -4.06 -12.98 -10.17
N ILE A 308 -4.84 -12.26 -9.38
CA ILE A 308 -4.50 -11.76 -8.05
C ILE A 308 -5.65 -12.07 -7.11
N ASP A 309 -5.34 -12.55 -5.92
CA ASP A 309 -6.31 -12.69 -4.82
C ASP A 309 -5.63 -12.26 -3.51
N THR A 310 -6.11 -11.16 -2.94
CA THR A 310 -5.62 -10.61 -1.67
C THR A 310 -6.43 -11.05 -0.46
N THR A 311 -7.49 -11.85 -0.65
CA THR A 311 -8.37 -12.27 0.45
C THR A 311 -7.64 -13.07 1.53
N PRO A 312 -6.62 -13.92 1.24
CA PRO A 312 -5.86 -14.61 2.28
C PRO A 312 -5.08 -13.67 3.22
N LEU A 313 -4.84 -12.42 2.81
CA LEU A 313 -4.16 -11.43 3.66
C LEU A 313 -5.07 -10.88 4.76
N ILE A 314 -6.39 -10.98 4.61
CA ILE A 314 -7.38 -10.49 5.59
C ILE A 314 -7.51 -11.55 6.70
N THR A 315 -6.66 -11.47 7.70
CA THR A 315 -6.61 -12.46 8.79
C THR A 315 -7.60 -12.18 9.91
N HIS A 316 -8.01 -10.92 10.09
CA HIS A 316 -8.88 -10.50 11.18
C HIS A 316 -9.99 -9.58 10.70
N ARG A 317 -11.12 -9.58 11.41
CA ARG A 317 -12.28 -8.73 11.16
C ARG A 317 -12.78 -8.13 12.45
N TYR A 318 -13.07 -6.84 12.42
CA TYR A 318 -13.65 -6.09 13.52
C TYR A 318 -14.76 -5.17 13.02
N ARG A 319 -15.68 -4.85 13.90
CA ARG A 319 -16.63 -3.79 13.63
C ARG A 319 -15.98 -2.43 13.84
N LEU A 320 -16.52 -1.38 13.22
CA LEU A 320 -16.02 -0.02 13.41
C LEU A 320 -16.04 0.40 14.90
N GLU A 321 -17.02 -0.07 15.67
CA GLU A 321 -17.10 0.21 17.10
C GLU A 321 -15.95 -0.36 17.91
N ASP A 322 -15.34 -1.46 17.43
CA ASP A 322 -14.25 -2.19 18.09
C ASP A 322 -12.87 -1.85 17.47
N ILE A 323 -12.79 -0.79 16.67
CA ILE A 323 -11.58 -0.44 15.89
C ILE A 323 -10.36 -0.14 16.77
N GLU A 324 -10.55 0.35 18.00
CA GLU A 324 -9.43 0.60 18.91
C GLU A 324 -8.76 -0.71 19.37
N GLU A 325 -9.54 -1.79 19.56
CA GLU A 325 -9.03 -3.13 19.83
C GLU A 325 -8.31 -3.70 18.59
N ALA A 326 -8.88 -3.50 17.41
CA ALA A 326 -8.25 -3.88 16.14
C ALA A 326 -6.87 -3.21 15.97
N TYR A 327 -6.75 -1.93 16.32
CA TYR A 327 -5.46 -1.23 16.33
C TYR A 327 -4.49 -1.80 17.34
N HIS A 328 -4.95 -2.15 18.56
CA HIS A 328 -4.10 -2.80 19.55
C HIS A 328 -3.52 -4.12 19.04
N LEU A 329 -4.35 -4.98 18.43
CA LEU A 329 -3.93 -6.22 17.82
C LEU A 329 -2.93 -5.98 16.68
N PHE A 330 -3.23 -5.06 15.76
CA PHE A 330 -2.40 -4.79 14.58
C PHE A 330 -1.04 -4.17 14.94
N GLU A 331 -1.03 -3.17 15.82
CA GLU A 331 0.18 -2.48 16.27
C GLU A 331 1.16 -3.40 17.00
N ASN A 332 0.64 -4.31 17.84
CA ASN A 332 1.44 -5.26 18.61
C ASN A 332 1.72 -6.58 17.87
N LYS A 333 1.26 -6.69 16.61
CA LYS A 333 1.45 -7.89 15.75
C LYS A 333 0.99 -9.18 16.44
N LEU A 334 -0.14 -9.11 17.12
CA LEU A 334 -0.69 -10.25 17.84
C LEU A 334 -1.40 -11.22 16.88
N ASP A 335 -1.55 -12.47 17.32
CA ASP A 335 -2.35 -13.53 16.67
C ASP A 335 -2.06 -13.71 15.16
N GLY A 336 -0.80 -13.51 14.73
CA GLY A 336 -0.41 -13.69 13.34
C GLY A 336 -1.05 -12.69 12.36
N VAL A 337 -1.46 -11.52 12.84
CA VAL A 337 -2.14 -10.52 12.01
C VAL A 337 -1.31 -10.09 10.80
N ILE A 338 -1.95 -10.12 9.63
CA ILE A 338 -1.44 -9.54 8.38
C ILE A 338 -2.25 -8.29 8.05
N LYS A 339 -3.54 -8.42 7.78
CA LYS A 339 -4.47 -7.31 7.55
C LYS A 339 -5.73 -7.47 8.39
N VAL A 340 -6.28 -6.34 8.79
CA VAL A 340 -7.54 -6.26 9.55
C VAL A 340 -8.58 -5.59 8.69
N ALA A 341 -9.70 -6.24 8.45
CA ALA A 341 -10.87 -5.64 7.84
C ALA A 341 -11.77 -5.01 8.91
N ILE A 342 -12.31 -3.82 8.63
CA ILE A 342 -13.23 -3.06 9.51
C ILE A 342 -14.57 -2.93 8.81
N GLU A 343 -15.63 -3.47 9.45
CA GLU A 343 -17.03 -3.48 8.96
C GLU A 343 -17.90 -2.39 9.59
#